data_0def8d03592847887e3af7290b356c18
#
_entry.id   0def8d03592847887e3af7290b356c18
#
_cell.length_a   1.000
_cell.length_b   1.000
_cell.length_c   1.000
_cell.angle_alpha   90.00
_cell.angle_beta   90.00
_cell.angle_gamma   90.00
#
_symmetry.space_group_name_H-M   'P 1'
#
loop_
_entity.id
_entity.type
_entity.pdbx_description
1 polymer ?
#
loop_
_entity_poly.entity_id
_entity_poly.type
_entity_poly.pdbx_seq_one_letter_code
_entity_poly.pdbx_strand_id
1 'polypeptide(L)'
;DEAAKEKYVPYVIETAVGCDRLVLVTLCDAYREEITVDEETQKPDVRVVLGFHPEIAPVKVAVLPLSKKAELQGPAMKLRDELAAEFDVQYDDSQSIGKRYRRQDEIGTPFCITFDFDSLNDHKVTVRHRDTMKQERISIDQAVSYVANGLRSFSKM
;
A
#
# COMPACT_ATOMS: atom_id res chain seq x y z
N ASP A 1 33.48 -29.36 -25.08
CA ASP A 1 32.39 -30.16 -25.63
C ASP A 1 32.85 -31.62 -25.82
N GLU A 2 32.33 -32.52 -25.01
CA GLU A 2 32.72 -33.94 -25.03
C GLU A 2 32.21 -34.65 -26.30
N ALA A 3 31.09 -34.26 -26.85
CA ALA A 3 30.52 -34.85 -28.02
C ALA A 3 31.27 -34.45 -29.29
N ALA A 4 31.71 -33.20 -29.37
CA ALA A 4 32.51 -32.71 -30.51
C ALA A 4 34.03 -32.96 -30.35
N LYS A 5 34.48 -33.39 -29.13
CA LYS A 5 35.91 -33.53 -28.75
C LYS A 5 36.71 -32.27 -28.96
N GLU A 6 36.05 -31.11 -28.81
CA GLU A 6 36.66 -29.78 -28.95
C GLU A 6 36.79 -29.08 -27.60
N LYS A 7 37.91 -28.36 -27.42
CA LYS A 7 38.12 -27.44 -26.31
C LYS A 7 37.80 -26.03 -26.76
N TYR A 8 36.93 -25.35 -26.05
CA TYR A 8 36.58 -23.94 -26.30
C TYR A 8 36.50 -23.16 -25.00
N VAL A 9 36.66 -21.85 -25.10
CA VAL A 9 36.43 -20.93 -23.98
C VAL A 9 34.97 -20.46 -24.07
N PRO A 10 34.11 -20.83 -23.13
CA PRO A 10 32.71 -20.41 -23.18
C PRO A 10 32.59 -18.90 -22.95
N TYR A 11 31.65 -18.26 -23.62
CA TYR A 11 31.20 -16.93 -23.27
C TYR A 11 30.30 -17.01 -22.04
N VAL A 12 30.51 -16.12 -21.09
CA VAL A 12 29.69 -15.99 -19.90
C VAL A 12 28.95 -14.66 -19.97
N ILE A 13 27.63 -14.71 -19.81
CA ILE A 13 26.81 -13.52 -19.65
C ILE A 13 26.45 -13.44 -18.17
N GLU A 14 26.99 -12.45 -17.49
CA GLU A 14 26.73 -12.22 -16.07
C GLU A 14 26.05 -10.87 -15.90
N THR A 15 24.87 -10.87 -15.28
CA THR A 15 24.16 -9.64 -14.90
C THR A 15 24.33 -9.42 -13.41
N ALA A 16 24.85 -8.26 -13.01
CA ALA A 16 25.01 -7.87 -11.63
C ALA A 16 24.37 -6.49 -11.39
N VAL A 17 23.60 -6.37 -10.33
CA VAL A 17 22.96 -5.12 -9.92
C VAL A 17 23.20 -4.89 -8.43
N GLY A 18 23.63 -3.66 -8.06
CA GLY A 18 23.77 -3.26 -6.68
C GLY A 18 22.41 -3.03 -6.01
N CYS A 19 22.16 -3.71 -4.90
CA CYS A 19 20.89 -3.62 -4.15
C CYS A 19 20.57 -2.18 -3.76
N ASP A 20 21.51 -1.46 -3.15
CA ASP A 20 21.31 -0.06 -2.69
C ASP A 20 20.99 0.88 -3.86
N ARG A 21 21.60 0.64 -5.03
CA ARG A 21 21.32 1.42 -6.23
C ARG A 21 19.92 1.15 -6.77
N LEU A 22 19.45 -0.11 -6.72
CA LEU A 22 18.08 -0.45 -7.06
C LEU A 22 17.08 0.23 -6.13
N VAL A 23 17.33 0.22 -4.82
CA VAL A 23 16.48 0.91 -3.84
C VAL A 23 16.40 2.40 -4.17
N LEU A 24 17.54 3.05 -4.42
CA LEU A 24 17.56 4.47 -4.77
C LEU A 24 16.77 4.76 -6.06
N VAL A 25 16.98 3.98 -7.10
CA VAL A 25 16.24 4.14 -8.38
C VAL A 25 14.74 3.97 -8.16
N THR A 26 14.34 2.94 -7.41
CA THR A 26 12.93 2.68 -7.10
C THR A 26 12.29 3.81 -6.32
N LEU A 27 13.00 4.40 -5.35
CA LEU A 27 12.51 5.55 -4.60
C LEU A 27 12.36 6.79 -5.49
N CYS A 28 13.36 7.08 -6.33
CA CYS A 28 13.32 8.22 -7.26
C CYS A 28 12.20 8.08 -8.29
N ASP A 29 11.98 6.88 -8.82
CA ASP A 29 10.90 6.59 -9.79
C ASP A 29 9.51 6.69 -9.16
N ALA A 30 9.37 6.23 -7.93
CA ALA A 30 8.09 6.22 -7.21
C ALA A 30 7.70 7.59 -6.63
N TYR A 31 8.65 8.49 -6.40
CA TYR A 31 8.39 9.78 -5.75
C TYR A 31 7.57 10.72 -6.64
N ARG A 32 6.47 11.23 -6.08
CA ARG A 32 5.59 12.20 -6.74
C ARG A 32 5.12 13.26 -5.75
N GLU A 33 5.01 14.49 -6.24
CA GLU A 33 4.31 15.58 -5.57
C GLU A 33 3.05 15.92 -6.35
N GLU A 34 1.90 15.79 -5.71
CA GLU A 34 0.60 16.11 -6.29
C GLU A 34 0.10 17.40 -5.64
N ILE A 35 -0.08 18.45 -6.45
CA ILE A 35 -0.59 19.73 -5.96
C ILE A 35 -2.10 19.73 -6.09
N THR A 36 -2.80 19.80 -4.98
CA THR A 36 -4.24 19.98 -4.89
C THR A 36 -4.54 21.35 -4.30
N VAL A 37 -5.75 21.84 -4.49
CA VAL A 37 -6.23 23.07 -3.83
C VAL A 37 -7.19 22.65 -2.74
N ASP A 38 -6.89 23.05 -1.53
CA ASP A 38 -7.80 22.86 -0.40
C ASP A 38 -9.09 23.66 -0.65
N GLU A 39 -10.23 22.99 -0.66
CA GLU A 39 -11.52 23.59 -1.04
C GLU A 39 -11.97 24.69 -0.05
N GLU A 40 -11.61 24.58 1.23
CA GLU A 40 -12.01 25.54 2.26
C GLU A 40 -11.08 26.75 2.31
N THR A 41 -9.78 26.52 2.25
CA THR A 41 -8.77 27.57 2.43
C THR A 41 -8.27 28.18 1.13
N GLN A 42 -8.59 27.57 -0.04
CA GLN A 42 -8.10 27.94 -1.38
C GLN A 42 -6.56 27.98 -1.46
N LYS A 43 -5.87 27.30 -0.55
CA LYS A 43 -4.41 27.23 -0.53
C LYS A 43 -3.95 25.96 -1.27
N PRO A 44 -2.79 26.03 -1.92
CA PRO A 44 -2.18 24.83 -2.48
C PRO A 44 -1.83 23.87 -1.33
N ASP A 45 -2.27 22.64 -1.46
CA ASP A 45 -1.94 21.54 -0.57
C ASP A 45 -1.10 20.53 -1.35
N VAL A 46 0.12 20.28 -0.88
CA VAL A 46 1.05 19.36 -1.53
C VAL A 46 0.91 17.98 -0.89
N ARG A 47 0.54 17.00 -1.70
CA ARG A 47 0.49 15.60 -1.34
C ARG A 47 1.74 14.89 -1.86
N VAL A 48 2.59 14.42 -0.96
CA VAL A 48 3.74 13.58 -1.30
C VAL A 48 3.30 12.12 -1.35
N VAL A 49 3.67 11.42 -2.41
CA VAL A 49 3.30 10.01 -2.64
C VAL A 49 4.52 9.23 -3.13
N LEU A 50 4.77 8.08 -2.51
CA LEU A 50 5.61 7.06 -3.12
C LEU A 50 4.73 6.07 -3.89
N GLY A 51 4.69 6.25 -5.21
CA GLY A 51 3.86 5.48 -6.14
C GLY A 51 4.45 4.10 -6.46
N PHE A 52 4.89 3.34 -5.46
CA PHE A 52 5.43 2.00 -5.67
C PHE A 52 4.44 1.09 -6.37
N HIS A 53 4.96 0.22 -7.24
CA HIS A 53 4.20 -0.94 -7.66
C HIS A 53 3.78 -1.74 -6.42
N PRO A 54 2.52 -2.19 -6.29
CA PRO A 54 2.05 -2.82 -5.06
C PRO A 54 2.83 -4.04 -4.60
N GLU A 55 3.47 -4.77 -5.52
CA GLU A 55 4.31 -5.93 -5.17
C GLU A 55 5.59 -5.53 -4.40
N ILE A 56 6.13 -4.34 -4.65
CA ILE A 56 7.35 -3.85 -3.99
C ILE A 56 7.06 -2.85 -2.87
N ALA A 57 5.81 -2.39 -2.71
CA ALA A 57 5.42 -1.55 -1.58
C ALA A 57 5.72 -2.26 -0.25
N PRO A 58 6.43 -1.63 0.70
CA PRO A 58 6.81 -2.29 1.96
C PRO A 58 5.60 -2.65 2.84
N VAL A 59 4.56 -1.84 2.80
CA VAL A 59 3.28 -2.08 3.47
C VAL A 59 2.21 -2.22 2.40
N LYS A 60 1.42 -3.30 2.43
CA LYS A 60 0.38 -3.58 1.43
C LYS A 60 -0.94 -2.90 1.78
N VAL A 61 -1.27 -2.87 3.06
CA VAL A 61 -2.51 -2.30 3.55
C VAL A 61 -2.32 -1.69 4.93
N ALA A 62 -2.98 -0.56 5.19
CA ALA A 62 -3.05 0.04 6.52
C ALA A 62 -4.46 -0.01 7.07
N VAL A 63 -4.61 -0.36 8.35
CA VAL A 63 -5.89 -0.34 9.08
C VAL A 63 -5.92 0.87 10.01
N LEU A 64 -6.90 1.74 9.78
CA LEU A 64 -6.99 3.06 10.40
C LEU A 64 -8.36 3.23 11.08
N PRO A 65 -8.48 2.99 12.40
CA PRO A 65 -9.76 3.27 13.08
C PRO A 65 -10.04 4.77 13.06
N LEU A 66 -11.26 5.19 12.77
CA LEU A 66 -11.62 6.61 12.68
C LEU A 66 -11.33 7.39 13.97
N SER A 67 -11.47 6.72 15.13
CA SER A 67 -11.26 7.29 16.46
C SER A 67 -10.52 6.32 17.37
N LYS A 68 -9.88 6.85 18.42
CA LYS A 68 -9.21 6.06 19.48
C LYS A 68 -10.16 5.42 20.50
N LYS A 69 -11.46 5.45 20.27
CA LYS A 69 -12.42 4.79 21.16
C LYS A 69 -12.25 3.27 21.12
N ALA A 70 -12.28 2.64 22.29
CA ALA A 70 -12.07 1.20 22.42
C ALA A 70 -13.04 0.37 21.57
N GLU A 71 -14.26 0.85 21.34
CA GLU A 71 -15.28 0.24 20.50
C GLU A 71 -14.86 0.09 19.03
N LEU A 72 -13.99 0.99 18.52
CA LEU A 72 -13.42 0.92 17.17
C LEU A 72 -12.07 0.22 17.14
N GLN A 73 -11.25 0.42 18.19
CA GLN A 73 -9.91 -0.15 18.22
C GLN A 73 -9.92 -1.69 18.23
N GLY A 74 -10.78 -2.31 19.06
CA GLY A 74 -10.86 -3.76 19.16
C GLY A 74 -11.14 -4.44 17.82
N PRO A 75 -12.27 -4.12 17.15
CA PRO A 75 -12.59 -4.68 15.84
C PRO A 75 -11.56 -4.33 14.77
N ALA A 76 -11.00 -3.10 14.76
CA ALA A 76 -9.97 -2.70 13.81
C ALA A 76 -8.66 -3.50 14.00
N MET A 77 -8.26 -3.78 15.25
CA MET A 77 -7.12 -4.65 15.54
C MET A 77 -7.36 -6.09 15.06
N LYS A 78 -8.57 -6.62 15.26
CA LYS A 78 -8.93 -7.94 14.76
C LYS A 78 -8.81 -8.01 13.23
N LEU A 79 -9.36 -7.03 12.53
CA LEU A 79 -9.23 -6.93 11.07
C LEU A 79 -7.76 -6.82 10.63
N ARG A 80 -6.94 -6.05 11.38
CA ARG A 80 -5.50 -5.97 11.14
C ARG A 80 -4.84 -7.34 11.24
N ASP A 81 -5.18 -8.13 12.28
CA ASP A 81 -4.60 -9.45 12.50
C ASP A 81 -5.03 -10.45 11.40
N GLU A 82 -6.27 -10.37 10.94
CA GLU A 82 -6.76 -11.17 9.81
C GLU A 82 -6.01 -10.85 8.51
N LEU A 83 -5.80 -9.56 8.21
CA LEU A 83 -5.02 -9.12 7.04
C LEU A 83 -3.53 -9.47 7.18
N ALA A 84 -2.97 -9.40 8.39
CA ALA A 84 -1.57 -9.69 8.65
C ALA A 84 -1.20 -11.18 8.46
N ALA A 85 -2.18 -12.07 8.36
CA ALA A 85 -1.94 -13.46 8.00
C ALA A 85 -1.46 -13.62 6.54
N GLU A 86 -1.78 -12.66 5.65
CA GLU A 86 -1.46 -12.72 4.22
C GLU A 86 -0.58 -11.56 3.73
N PHE A 87 -0.57 -10.42 4.43
CA PHE A 87 0.08 -9.19 3.95
C PHE A 87 0.93 -8.51 5.02
N ASP A 88 1.86 -7.66 4.59
CA ASP A 88 2.47 -6.67 5.47
C ASP A 88 1.48 -5.54 5.76
N VAL A 89 1.04 -5.46 7.01
CA VAL A 89 -0.03 -4.57 7.48
C VAL A 89 0.49 -3.57 8.50
N GLN A 90 0.10 -2.31 8.36
CA GLN A 90 0.32 -1.28 9.37
C GLN A 90 -1.00 -0.88 10.04
N TYR A 91 -0.96 -0.67 11.35
CA TYR A 91 -2.06 -0.09 12.12
C TYR A 91 -1.65 1.28 12.65
N ASP A 92 -2.51 2.29 12.47
CA ASP A 92 -2.25 3.63 12.98
C ASP A 92 -3.55 4.30 13.47
N ASP A 93 -3.56 4.71 14.72
CA ASP A 93 -4.64 5.45 15.36
C ASP A 93 -4.22 6.86 15.82
N SER A 94 -3.03 7.31 15.42
CA SER A 94 -2.45 8.57 15.88
C SER A 94 -2.92 9.76 15.04
N GLN A 95 -3.29 10.87 15.68
CA GLN A 95 -3.74 12.12 15.05
C GLN A 95 -5.05 11.97 14.22
N SER A 96 -5.35 12.91 13.31
CA SER A 96 -6.54 12.85 12.44
C SER A 96 -6.39 11.83 11.31
N ILE A 97 -7.52 11.34 10.80
CA ILE A 97 -7.55 10.37 9.72
C ILE A 97 -6.85 10.90 8.44
N GLY A 98 -6.99 12.18 8.13
CA GLY A 98 -6.32 12.81 6.99
C GLY A 98 -4.79 12.74 7.10
N LYS A 99 -4.23 13.01 8.30
CA LYS A 99 -2.79 12.90 8.54
C LYS A 99 -2.29 11.45 8.44
N ARG A 100 -3.13 10.48 8.85
CA ARG A 100 -2.81 9.06 8.71
C ARG A 100 -2.77 8.63 7.25
N TYR A 101 -3.73 9.07 6.44
CA TYR A 101 -3.69 8.84 4.99
C TYR A 101 -2.43 9.42 4.35
N ARG A 102 -2.02 10.65 4.75
CA ARG A 102 -0.79 11.28 4.24
C ARG A 102 0.44 10.45 4.55
N ARG A 103 0.59 9.96 5.78
CA ARG A 103 1.72 9.07 6.14
C ARG A 103 1.73 7.78 5.29
N GLN A 104 0.57 7.21 5.01
CA GLN A 104 0.48 6.01 4.18
C GLN A 104 0.79 6.31 2.71
N ASP A 105 0.39 7.46 2.21
CA ASP A 105 0.76 7.93 0.87
C ASP A 105 2.29 8.14 0.77
N GLU A 106 2.90 8.76 1.80
CA GLU A 106 4.35 9.02 1.87
C GLU A 106 5.20 7.75 1.92
N ILE A 107 4.73 6.67 2.52
CA ILE A 107 5.44 5.36 2.54
C ILE A 107 5.03 4.43 1.41
N GLY A 108 4.05 4.85 0.60
CA GLY A 108 3.65 4.13 -0.59
C GLY A 108 2.69 2.97 -0.39
N THR A 109 1.89 2.96 0.70
CA THR A 109 0.89 1.93 0.98
C THR A 109 -0.26 1.99 -0.03
N PRO A 110 -0.53 0.93 -0.82
CA PRO A 110 -1.54 0.98 -1.89
C PRO A 110 -2.98 1.07 -1.38
N PHE A 111 -3.29 0.45 -0.23
CA PHE A 111 -4.63 0.40 0.34
C PHE A 111 -4.67 0.87 1.78
N CYS A 112 -5.65 1.72 2.10
CA CYS A 112 -5.96 2.09 3.49
C CYS A 112 -7.39 1.67 3.81
N ILE A 113 -7.58 0.93 4.88
CA ILE A 113 -8.89 0.50 5.35
C ILE A 113 -9.27 1.30 6.59
N THR A 114 -10.35 2.06 6.51
CA THR A 114 -10.88 2.81 7.65
C THR A 114 -12.04 2.07 8.29
N PHE A 115 -11.90 1.83 9.60
CA PHE A 115 -12.95 1.30 10.46
C PHE A 115 -13.63 2.45 11.18
N ASP A 116 -14.89 2.71 10.89
CA ASP A 116 -15.69 3.83 11.41
C ASP A 116 -16.84 3.35 12.31
N PHE A 117 -17.65 4.29 12.83
CA PHE A 117 -18.79 3.96 13.68
C PHE A 117 -19.90 3.21 12.95
N ASP A 118 -20.08 3.47 11.66
CA ASP A 118 -21.06 2.76 10.85
C ASP A 118 -20.64 1.30 10.64
N SER A 119 -19.33 1.03 10.65
CA SER A 119 -18.78 -0.32 10.55
C SER A 119 -19.26 -1.26 11.66
N LEU A 120 -19.59 -0.71 12.83
CA LEU A 120 -20.15 -1.49 13.96
C LEU A 120 -21.57 -1.99 13.66
N ASN A 121 -22.32 -1.29 12.80
CA ASN A 121 -23.71 -1.57 12.51
C ASN A 121 -23.89 -2.37 11.20
N ASP A 122 -23.15 -1.99 10.15
CA ASP A 122 -23.32 -2.53 8.81
C ASP A 122 -22.27 -3.59 8.41
N HIS A 123 -21.31 -3.88 9.31
CA HIS A 123 -20.18 -4.81 9.06
C HIS A 123 -19.41 -4.50 7.77
N LYS A 124 -19.25 -3.20 7.45
CA LYS A 124 -18.49 -2.74 6.30
C LYS A 124 -17.37 -1.80 6.73
N VAL A 125 -16.34 -1.73 5.91
CA VAL A 125 -15.22 -0.81 6.07
C VAL A 125 -15.02 0.01 4.80
N THR A 126 -14.39 1.16 4.93
CA THR A 126 -14.06 2.01 3.78
C THR A 126 -12.63 1.73 3.34
N VAL A 127 -12.45 1.30 2.09
CA VAL A 127 -11.14 1.13 1.47
C VAL A 127 -10.81 2.33 0.61
N ARG A 128 -9.64 2.94 0.84
CA ARG A 128 -9.12 4.05 0.04
C ARG A 128 -7.92 3.56 -0.78
N HIS A 129 -7.93 3.87 -2.06
CA HIS A 129 -6.82 3.60 -2.98
C HIS A 129 -5.84 4.78 -2.99
N ARG A 130 -4.54 4.51 -2.83
CA ARG A 130 -3.46 5.51 -2.85
C ARG A 130 -3.47 6.34 -4.13
N ASP A 131 -3.47 5.69 -5.28
CA ASP A 131 -3.23 6.37 -6.56
C ASP A 131 -4.42 7.20 -7.06
N THR A 132 -5.63 6.78 -6.76
CA THR A 132 -6.86 7.47 -7.23
C THR A 132 -7.56 8.26 -6.13
N MET A 133 -7.18 8.08 -4.87
CA MET A 133 -7.88 8.57 -3.68
C MET A 133 -9.35 8.13 -3.57
N LYS A 134 -9.83 7.31 -4.51
CA LYS A 134 -11.20 6.78 -4.47
C LYS A 134 -11.40 5.93 -3.22
N GLN A 135 -12.59 6.06 -2.67
CA GLN A 135 -13.01 5.31 -1.49
C GLN A 135 -14.21 4.44 -1.85
N GLU A 136 -14.18 3.19 -1.40
CA GLU A 136 -15.25 2.21 -1.61
C GLU A 136 -15.61 1.57 -0.27
N ARG A 137 -16.90 1.31 -0.07
CA ARG A 137 -17.37 0.62 1.13
C ARG A 137 -17.60 -0.85 0.83
N ILE A 138 -16.85 -1.72 1.51
CA ILE A 138 -16.87 -3.18 1.31
C ILE A 138 -17.22 -3.90 2.61
N SER A 139 -17.70 -5.15 2.53
CA SER A 139 -17.88 -6.01 3.70
C SER A 139 -16.52 -6.35 4.34
N ILE A 140 -16.49 -6.41 5.68
CA ILE A 140 -15.30 -6.80 6.44
C ILE A 140 -14.80 -8.18 5.99
N ASP A 141 -15.69 -9.14 5.78
CA ASP A 141 -15.37 -10.50 5.34
C ASP A 141 -14.71 -10.56 3.96
N GLN A 142 -14.90 -9.51 3.16
CA GLN A 142 -14.31 -9.40 1.82
C GLN A 142 -12.97 -8.64 1.80
N ALA A 143 -12.54 -8.06 2.93
CA ALA A 143 -11.37 -7.18 2.97
C ALA A 143 -10.09 -7.88 2.49
N VAL A 144 -9.83 -9.10 2.96
CA VAL A 144 -8.65 -9.89 2.55
C VAL A 144 -8.67 -10.17 1.05
N SER A 145 -9.78 -10.69 0.54
CA SER A 145 -9.93 -11.01 -0.88
C SER A 145 -9.89 -9.77 -1.78
N TYR A 146 -10.44 -8.63 -1.31
CA TYR A 146 -10.40 -7.36 -2.01
C TYR A 146 -8.95 -6.87 -2.20
N VAL A 147 -8.17 -6.84 -1.11
CA VAL A 147 -6.76 -6.45 -1.14
C VAL A 147 -5.97 -7.40 -2.03
N ALA A 148 -6.14 -8.72 -1.89
CA ALA A 148 -5.47 -9.72 -2.71
C ALA A 148 -5.73 -9.52 -4.22
N ASN A 149 -6.99 -9.30 -4.58
CA ASN A 149 -7.38 -9.06 -5.98
C ASN A 149 -6.83 -7.71 -6.50
N GLY A 150 -6.87 -6.68 -5.66
CA GLY A 150 -6.30 -5.38 -5.98
C GLY A 150 -4.81 -5.46 -6.27
N LEU A 151 -4.02 -6.14 -5.43
CA LEU A 151 -2.59 -6.34 -5.64
C LEU A 151 -2.30 -7.12 -6.94
N ARG A 152 -3.06 -8.19 -7.23
CA ARG A 152 -2.90 -8.99 -8.45
C ARG A 152 -3.29 -8.26 -9.74
N SER A 153 -4.19 -7.29 -9.67
CA SER A 153 -4.63 -6.54 -10.86
C SER A 153 -3.52 -5.66 -11.43
N PHE A 154 -2.60 -5.20 -10.60
CA PHE A 154 -1.42 -4.44 -11.02
C PHE A 154 -0.39 -5.30 -11.76
N SER A 155 -0.30 -6.60 -11.48
CA SER A 155 0.64 -7.51 -12.16
C SER A 155 0.27 -7.81 -13.62
N LYS A 156 -0.87 -7.33 -14.11
CA LYS A 156 -1.39 -7.59 -15.46
C LYS A 156 -1.33 -6.38 -16.40
N MET A 157 -0.83 -5.24 -15.91
CA MET A 157 -0.58 -4.04 -16.71
C MET A 157 0.90 -3.98 -17.12
#